data_1ac527a41f60086c965f1d82a6ec386a
#
_entry.id   1ac527a41f60086c965f1d82a6ec386a
#
_cell.length_a   1.000
_cell.length_b   1.000
_cell.length_c   1.000
_cell.angle_alpha   90.00
_cell.angle_beta   90.00
_cell.angle_gamma   90.00
#
_symmetry.space_group_name_H-M   'P 1'
#
loop_
_entity.id
_entity.type
_entity.pdbx_description
1 polymer ?
#
loop_
_entity_poly.entity_id
_entity_poly.type
_entity_poly.pdbx_seq_one_letter_code
_entity_poly.pdbx_strand_id
1 'polypeptide(L)'
;MGGLRRAVPRCALLILAVVIVLPGCSRKEVEPPEVIVYTALDRALAAPVFDEFTKKTGIVVRARYDIDPAQTAGLAEVILNERAQPRCDLFWNDEVLNTIRLERAGLLRAYQSPAAAGYPASSHSPDGTWYGFAARARVLLVNTHQLPEERRPKSIRDMTDPQWYDRCGMSKPLFGTTAAQVVALFAVWGDDKAKEFYHDVKRNVRILSSNKQVAQAVGSAQYGFGLTNTDDAIAEVEKGMPVTIVYPDQREGEVGTLFIPNTLALIKDSAHPKEAEKLLDYLLSADVERQLAKGPSAQIPLQAGVEASSRVKTPSEVRAMEVDWSAAAAKWDAAAEFIKTEFAVDK
;
A
#
# COMPACT_ATOMS: atom_id res chain seq x y z
N MET A 1 -15.92 102.23 -43.12
CA MET A 1 -17.09 101.36 -43.02
C MET A 1 -16.76 100.17 -42.14
N GLY A 2 -17.22 100.30 -40.92
CA GLY A 2 -16.85 99.39 -39.83
C GLY A 2 -17.75 98.19 -39.69
N GLY A 3 -17.22 97.12 -39.29
CA GLY A 3 -17.95 95.91 -38.92
C GLY A 3 -17.45 95.39 -37.58
N LEU A 4 -18.18 95.74 -36.49
CA LEU A 4 -18.00 95.22 -35.17
C LEU A 4 -18.31 93.70 -35.16
N ARG A 5 -17.35 92.89 -34.80
CA ARG A 5 -17.60 91.52 -34.42
C ARG A 5 -17.70 91.42 -32.89
N ARG A 6 -18.90 91.05 -32.42
CA ARG A 6 -19.19 90.73 -31.02
C ARG A 6 -18.57 89.37 -30.66
N ALA A 7 -17.78 89.37 -29.62
CA ALA A 7 -17.26 88.13 -28.98
C ALA A 7 -18.33 87.58 -28.02
N VAL A 8 -18.60 86.23 -28.14
CA VAL A 8 -19.45 85.47 -27.22
C VAL A 8 -18.54 84.73 -26.26
N PRO A 9 -18.72 84.84 -24.93
CA PRO A 9 -17.92 84.07 -24.00
C PRO A 9 -18.38 82.58 -23.96
N ARG A 10 -17.46 81.66 -24.13
CA ARG A 10 -17.68 80.27 -23.90
C ARG A 10 -17.54 79.97 -22.43
N CYS A 11 -18.67 79.70 -21.75
CA CYS A 11 -18.67 79.08 -20.43
C CYS A 11 -18.20 77.65 -20.56
N ALA A 12 -17.02 77.30 -20.01
CA ALA A 12 -16.55 75.94 -19.85
C ALA A 12 -17.18 75.31 -18.61
N LEU A 13 -18.10 74.40 -18.78
CA LEU A 13 -18.64 73.56 -17.69
C LEU A 13 -17.58 72.45 -17.34
N LEU A 14 -16.97 72.63 -16.18
CA LEU A 14 -16.11 71.56 -15.59
C LEU A 14 -17.02 70.50 -14.93
N ILE A 15 -17.17 69.35 -15.57
CA ILE A 15 -17.82 68.18 -14.99
C ILE A 15 -16.81 67.47 -14.08
N LEU A 16 -17.00 67.58 -12.78
CA LEU A 16 -16.23 66.92 -11.74
C LEU A 16 -16.74 65.48 -11.65
N ALA A 17 -16.02 64.52 -12.28
CA ALA A 17 -16.32 63.09 -12.17
C ALA A 17 -15.86 62.60 -10.79
N VAL A 18 -16.79 62.37 -9.89
CA VAL A 18 -16.54 61.72 -8.60
C VAL A 18 -16.43 60.22 -8.87
N VAL A 19 -15.20 59.69 -8.88
CA VAL A 19 -14.92 58.23 -8.92
C VAL A 19 -15.20 57.69 -7.52
N ILE A 20 -16.36 57.05 -7.34
CA ILE A 20 -16.68 56.27 -6.14
C ILE A 20 -15.86 54.98 -6.19
N VAL A 21 -14.72 54.92 -5.51
CA VAL A 21 -13.95 53.69 -5.26
C VAL A 21 -14.71 52.90 -4.21
N LEU A 22 -15.54 51.94 -4.65
CA LEU A 22 -16.11 50.92 -3.77
C LEU A 22 -14.98 50.05 -3.27
N PRO A 23 -14.78 49.89 -1.95
CA PRO A 23 -13.84 48.89 -1.46
C PRO A 23 -14.38 47.52 -1.84
N GLY A 24 -13.76 46.90 -2.83
CA GLY A 24 -14.01 45.51 -3.16
C GLY A 24 -13.63 44.65 -1.96
N CYS A 25 -14.60 44.14 -1.22
CA CYS A 25 -14.40 43.06 -0.28
C CYS A 25 -13.95 41.85 -1.10
N SER A 26 -12.66 41.73 -1.31
CA SER A 26 -12.03 40.46 -1.74
C SER A 26 -12.32 39.47 -0.62
N ARG A 27 -13.38 38.66 -0.75
CA ARG A 27 -13.51 37.45 0.03
C ARG A 27 -12.27 36.62 -0.31
N LYS A 28 -11.31 36.52 0.62
CA LYS A 28 -10.32 35.46 0.57
C LYS A 28 -11.13 34.16 0.52
N GLU A 29 -11.14 33.49 -0.63
CA GLU A 29 -11.58 32.09 -0.69
C GLU A 29 -10.72 31.36 0.33
N VAL A 30 -11.36 30.89 1.39
CA VAL A 30 -10.71 30.04 2.37
C VAL A 30 -10.48 28.72 1.65
N GLU A 31 -9.22 28.43 1.33
CA GLU A 31 -8.87 27.14 0.76
C GLU A 31 -9.42 26.03 1.66
N PRO A 32 -10.04 25.00 1.09
CA PRO A 32 -10.56 23.90 1.88
C PRO A 32 -9.41 23.24 2.67
N PRO A 33 -9.67 22.73 3.88
CA PRO A 33 -8.67 21.99 4.62
C PRO A 33 -8.21 20.79 3.80
N GLU A 34 -6.91 20.48 3.87
CA GLU A 34 -6.33 19.39 3.10
C GLU A 34 -5.46 18.47 3.95
N VAL A 35 -5.20 17.28 3.44
CA VAL A 35 -4.28 16.29 4.01
C VAL A 35 -3.45 15.67 2.90
N ILE A 36 -2.15 15.58 3.08
CA ILE A 36 -1.20 15.03 2.11
C ILE A 36 -0.91 13.58 2.48
N VAL A 37 -1.26 12.67 1.59
CA VAL A 37 -1.12 11.22 1.77
C VAL A 37 -0.08 10.67 0.81
N TYR A 38 0.89 9.92 1.34
CA TYR A 38 1.74 9.06 0.52
C TYR A 38 1.20 7.64 0.60
N THR A 39 1.02 6.98 -0.54
CA THR A 39 0.47 5.62 -0.56
C THR A 39 1.15 4.72 -1.59
N ALA A 40 1.49 3.51 -1.16
CA ALA A 40 1.99 2.43 -2.01
C ALA A 40 0.86 1.61 -2.66
N LEU A 41 -0.40 1.90 -2.33
CA LEU A 41 -1.53 1.21 -2.94
C LEU A 41 -1.82 1.73 -4.35
N ASP A 42 -2.34 0.85 -5.19
CA ASP A 42 -2.86 1.21 -6.51
C ASP A 42 -3.91 2.32 -6.40
N ARG A 43 -3.80 3.33 -7.26
CA ARG A 43 -4.74 4.44 -7.31
C ARG A 43 -6.20 4.00 -7.45
N ALA A 44 -6.43 2.93 -8.22
CA ALA A 44 -7.77 2.38 -8.42
C ALA A 44 -8.42 1.88 -7.11
N LEU A 45 -7.62 1.51 -6.11
CA LEU A 45 -8.09 1.06 -4.80
C LEU A 45 -8.23 2.21 -3.80
N ALA A 46 -7.23 3.10 -3.72
CA ALA A 46 -7.19 4.14 -2.70
C ALA A 46 -8.03 5.38 -3.06
N ALA A 47 -8.07 5.79 -4.35
CA ALA A 47 -8.77 7.02 -4.74
C ALA A 47 -10.26 7.02 -4.40
N PRO A 48 -11.06 5.94 -4.61
CA PRO A 48 -12.46 5.94 -4.23
C PRO A 48 -12.69 6.14 -2.72
N VAL A 49 -11.77 5.62 -1.87
CA VAL A 49 -11.83 5.78 -0.42
C VAL A 49 -11.56 7.25 -0.03
N PHE A 50 -10.56 7.88 -0.67
CA PHE A 50 -10.24 9.29 -0.45
C PHE A 50 -11.35 10.23 -0.92
N ASP A 51 -11.94 9.93 -2.08
CA ASP A 51 -13.05 10.72 -2.62
C ASP A 51 -14.28 10.69 -1.70
N GLU A 52 -14.56 9.53 -1.10
CA GLU A 52 -15.65 9.38 -0.14
C GLU A 52 -15.36 10.14 1.17
N PHE A 53 -14.12 10.06 1.68
CA PHE A 53 -13.70 10.85 2.83
C PHE A 53 -13.88 12.35 2.57
N THR A 54 -13.42 12.84 1.42
CA THR A 54 -13.56 14.25 1.03
C THR A 54 -15.02 14.67 0.96
N LYS A 55 -15.90 13.85 0.39
CA LYS A 55 -17.35 14.10 0.34
C LYS A 55 -17.98 14.21 1.73
N LYS A 56 -17.55 13.36 2.68
CA LYS A 56 -18.09 13.31 4.03
C LYS A 56 -17.59 14.45 4.93
N THR A 57 -16.37 14.91 4.74
CA THR A 57 -15.69 15.82 5.68
C THR A 57 -15.39 17.19 5.13
N GLY A 58 -15.38 17.37 3.82
CA GLY A 58 -14.90 18.57 3.15
C GLY A 58 -13.36 18.72 3.15
N ILE A 59 -12.61 17.77 3.72
CA ILE A 59 -11.14 17.75 3.72
C ILE A 59 -10.65 17.16 2.41
N VAL A 60 -9.84 17.90 1.66
CA VAL A 60 -9.30 17.44 0.38
C VAL A 60 -8.10 16.54 0.61
N VAL A 61 -8.11 15.32 0.04
CA VAL A 61 -6.95 14.43 0.09
C VAL A 61 -6.05 14.67 -1.11
N ARG A 62 -4.79 15.07 -0.84
CA ARG A 62 -3.71 15.20 -1.84
C ARG A 62 -2.86 13.93 -1.81
N ALA A 63 -3.20 12.95 -2.64
CA ALA A 63 -2.51 11.67 -2.65
C ALA A 63 -1.33 11.65 -3.63
N ARG A 64 -0.16 11.22 -3.13
CA ARG A 64 1.01 10.81 -3.92
C ARG A 64 1.07 9.30 -3.94
N TYR A 65 0.96 8.73 -5.12
CA TYR A 65 1.04 7.28 -5.35
C TYR A 65 2.47 6.87 -5.68
N ASP A 66 2.87 5.66 -5.27
CA ASP A 66 4.09 5.05 -5.77
C ASP A 66 3.89 4.68 -7.25
N ILE A 67 4.73 5.22 -8.13
CA ILE A 67 4.51 5.10 -9.58
C ILE A 67 5.14 3.82 -10.11
N ASP A 68 6.26 3.41 -9.54
CA ASP A 68 6.96 2.18 -9.93
C ASP A 68 7.90 1.72 -8.78
N PRO A 69 7.45 0.73 -7.99
CA PRO A 69 8.26 0.19 -6.89
C PRO A 69 9.63 -0.35 -7.33
N ALA A 70 9.77 -0.71 -8.62
CA ALA A 70 11.02 -1.25 -9.15
C ALA A 70 12.05 -0.16 -9.54
N GLN A 71 11.61 1.07 -9.74
CA GLN A 71 12.47 2.18 -10.20
C GLN A 71 12.71 3.26 -9.13
N THR A 72 11.91 3.28 -8.08
CA THR A 72 12.03 4.26 -6.99
C THR A 72 12.49 3.59 -5.71
N ALA A 73 13.18 4.36 -4.86
CA ALA A 73 13.54 3.94 -3.50
C ALA A 73 12.31 3.68 -2.59
N GLY A 74 11.09 3.70 -3.18
CA GLY A 74 9.81 3.60 -2.48
C GLY A 74 9.48 4.85 -1.66
N LEU A 75 8.21 5.03 -1.35
CA LEU A 75 7.74 6.21 -0.61
C LEU A 75 8.32 6.30 0.81
N ALA A 76 8.67 5.17 1.43
CA ALA A 76 9.34 5.18 2.73
C ALA A 76 10.71 5.85 2.68
N GLU A 77 11.51 5.61 1.63
CA GLU A 77 12.79 6.32 1.44
C GLU A 77 12.59 7.81 1.16
N VAL A 78 11.52 8.17 0.44
CA VAL A 78 11.16 9.58 0.25
C VAL A 78 10.87 10.25 1.59
N ILE A 79 10.07 9.62 2.47
CA ILE A 79 9.77 10.13 3.82
C ILE A 79 11.05 10.26 4.65
N LEU A 80 11.96 9.26 4.60
CA LEU A 80 13.26 9.32 5.26
C LEU A 80 14.11 10.51 4.80
N ASN A 81 14.11 10.80 3.51
CA ASN A 81 14.84 11.92 2.93
C ASN A 81 14.20 13.28 3.24
N GLU A 82 12.88 13.33 3.39
CA GLU A 82 12.10 14.52 3.76
C GLU A 82 12.06 14.80 5.27
N ARG A 83 12.79 14.02 6.10
CA ARG A 83 12.74 14.09 7.58
C ARG A 83 12.96 15.48 8.19
N ALA A 84 13.76 16.34 7.52
CA ALA A 84 14.04 17.71 8.00
C ALA A 84 12.87 18.68 7.68
N GLN A 85 12.06 18.38 6.70
CA GLN A 85 10.89 19.14 6.27
C GLN A 85 9.84 18.17 5.71
N PRO A 86 9.03 17.54 6.56
CA PRO A 86 8.03 16.56 6.15
C PRO A 86 7.00 17.17 5.19
N ARG A 87 6.72 16.45 4.11
CA ARG A 87 5.71 16.82 3.12
C ARG A 87 4.50 15.90 3.12
N CYS A 88 4.57 14.82 3.85
CA CYS A 88 3.52 13.83 4.01
C CYS A 88 2.89 13.99 5.41
N ASP A 89 1.57 13.92 5.51
CA ASP A 89 0.85 13.94 6.78
C ASP A 89 0.49 12.53 7.25
N LEU A 90 0.09 11.66 6.29
CA LEU A 90 -0.29 10.27 6.54
C LEU A 90 0.35 9.36 5.49
N PHE A 91 0.98 8.29 5.96
CA PHE A 91 1.52 7.23 5.12
C PHE A 91 0.59 6.01 5.14
N TRP A 92 0.06 5.65 3.97
CA TRP A 92 -0.68 4.40 3.77
C TRP A 92 0.19 3.44 2.97
N ASN A 93 0.84 2.52 3.65
CA ASN A 93 1.74 1.55 3.04
C ASN A 93 1.04 0.21 2.78
N ASP A 94 1.51 -0.52 1.80
CA ASP A 94 0.98 -1.83 1.39
C ASP A 94 1.63 -3.01 2.15
N GLU A 95 2.57 -2.72 3.07
CA GLU A 95 3.22 -3.70 3.93
C GLU A 95 3.70 -3.03 5.24
N VAL A 96 4.11 -3.84 6.23
CA VAL A 96 4.35 -3.35 7.58
C VAL A 96 5.81 -2.95 7.86
N LEU A 97 6.78 -3.57 7.19
CA LEU A 97 8.20 -3.42 7.57
C LEU A 97 8.76 -2.03 7.31
N ASN A 98 8.44 -1.44 6.15
CA ASN A 98 8.86 -0.06 5.88
C ASN A 98 8.22 0.94 6.85
N THR A 99 7.01 0.69 7.32
CA THR A 99 6.37 1.51 8.34
C THR A 99 7.11 1.38 9.68
N ILE A 100 7.50 0.17 10.10
CA ILE A 100 8.32 -0.02 11.31
C ILE A 100 9.72 0.60 11.14
N ARG A 101 10.30 0.61 9.94
CA ARG A 101 11.57 1.33 9.68
C ARG A 101 11.42 2.83 9.94
N LEU A 102 10.32 3.44 9.50
CA LEU A 102 10.02 4.86 9.79
C LEU A 102 9.80 5.09 11.29
N GLU A 103 9.12 4.18 11.99
CA GLU A 103 8.96 4.21 13.45
C GLU A 103 10.31 4.21 14.16
N ARG A 104 11.20 3.27 13.83
CA ARG A 104 12.56 3.18 14.40
C ARG A 104 13.43 4.40 14.09
N ALA A 105 13.18 5.06 12.96
CA ALA A 105 13.83 6.33 12.62
C ALA A 105 13.24 7.53 13.39
N GLY A 106 12.22 7.34 14.23
CA GLY A 106 11.57 8.39 15.02
C GLY A 106 10.73 9.37 14.18
N LEU A 107 10.26 8.94 13.00
CA LEU A 107 9.53 9.79 12.04
C LEU A 107 8.01 9.67 12.16
N LEU A 108 7.51 8.75 12.97
CA LEU A 108 6.08 8.53 13.16
C LEU A 108 5.60 9.24 14.43
N ARG A 109 4.37 9.75 14.38
CA ARG A 109 3.69 10.41 15.47
C ARG A 109 2.71 9.44 16.15
N ALA A 110 2.83 9.27 17.45
CA ALA A 110 1.87 8.51 18.23
C ALA A 110 0.49 9.19 18.25
N TYR A 111 -0.55 8.41 18.02
CA TYR A 111 -1.93 8.82 18.13
C TYR A 111 -2.81 7.62 18.48
N GLN A 112 -3.52 7.69 19.59
CA GLN A 112 -4.44 6.63 20.00
C GLN A 112 -5.76 6.78 19.29
N SER A 113 -5.90 6.10 18.15
CA SER A 113 -7.12 6.17 17.35
C SER A 113 -8.27 5.45 18.05
N PRO A 114 -9.42 6.11 18.27
CA PRO A 114 -10.61 5.45 18.79
C PRO A 114 -11.17 4.39 17.84
N ALA A 115 -10.89 4.49 16.53
CA ALA A 115 -11.32 3.53 15.53
C ALA A 115 -10.52 2.21 15.58
N ALA A 116 -9.37 2.19 16.28
CA ALA A 116 -8.54 0.99 16.40
C ALA A 116 -9.06 -0.04 17.43
N ALA A 117 -10.08 0.29 18.24
CA ALA A 117 -10.59 -0.57 19.31
C ALA A 117 -11.06 -1.98 18.85
N GLY A 118 -11.42 -2.12 17.58
CA GLY A 118 -11.85 -3.40 17.00
C GLY A 118 -10.72 -4.25 16.40
N TYR A 119 -9.47 -3.77 16.43
CA TYR A 119 -8.33 -4.46 15.82
C TYR A 119 -7.57 -5.31 16.83
N PRO A 120 -6.97 -6.45 16.43
CA PRO A 120 -6.09 -7.22 17.29
C PRO A 120 -4.88 -6.40 17.73
N ALA A 121 -4.45 -6.55 19.00
CA ALA A 121 -3.27 -5.87 19.51
C ALA A 121 -1.98 -6.16 18.72
N SER A 122 -1.89 -7.33 18.07
CA SER A 122 -0.76 -7.71 17.21
C SER A 122 -0.73 -6.98 15.87
N SER A 123 -1.80 -6.27 15.49
CA SER A 123 -1.90 -5.57 14.22
C SER A 123 -1.53 -4.08 14.29
N HIS A 124 -1.11 -3.58 15.43
CA HIS A 124 -0.70 -2.17 15.58
C HIS A 124 0.43 -2.00 16.60
N SER A 125 1.12 -0.86 16.53
CA SER A 125 2.11 -0.48 17.53
C SER A 125 1.46 -0.26 18.90
N PRO A 126 2.07 -0.74 20.01
CA PRO A 126 1.58 -0.47 21.37
C PRO A 126 1.46 1.04 21.67
N ASP A 127 2.33 1.86 21.09
CA ASP A 127 2.35 3.31 21.28
C ASP A 127 1.43 4.06 20.31
N GLY A 128 0.73 3.36 19.41
CA GLY A 128 -0.16 3.97 18.42
C GLY A 128 0.57 4.76 17.34
N THR A 129 1.80 4.39 17.01
CA THR A 129 2.58 5.03 15.93
C THR A 129 2.19 4.52 14.55
N TRP A 130 1.66 3.29 14.46
CA TRP A 130 1.12 2.71 13.23
C TRP A 130 -0.01 1.72 13.51
N TYR A 131 -0.86 1.50 12.52
CA TYR A 131 -2.00 0.61 12.56
C TYR A 131 -2.04 -0.25 11.30
N GLY A 132 -2.13 -1.57 11.48
CA GLY A 132 -2.34 -2.53 10.40
C GLY A 132 -3.83 -2.77 10.17
N PHE A 133 -4.23 -2.84 8.91
CA PHE A 133 -5.61 -3.11 8.49
C PHE A 133 -5.64 -3.73 7.09
N ALA A 134 -6.79 -4.24 6.67
CA ALA A 134 -7.04 -4.68 5.30
C ALA A 134 -5.87 -5.49 4.70
N ALA A 135 -5.63 -6.68 5.22
CA ALA A 135 -4.50 -7.53 4.85
C ALA A 135 -4.66 -8.20 3.47
N ARG A 136 -3.56 -8.76 2.99
CA ARG A 136 -3.52 -9.73 1.89
C ARG A 136 -2.70 -10.95 2.31
N ALA A 137 -2.98 -12.12 1.70
CA ALA A 137 -2.20 -13.33 1.93
C ALA A 137 -1.21 -13.56 0.80
N ARG A 138 -0.05 -14.15 1.14
CA ARG A 138 0.92 -14.69 0.17
C ARG A 138 0.47 -16.09 -0.23
N VAL A 139 0.09 -16.28 -1.48
CA VAL A 139 -0.53 -17.50 -1.97
C VAL A 139 0.20 -18.07 -3.18
N LEU A 140 0.03 -19.37 -3.42
CA LEU A 140 0.41 -19.97 -4.69
C LEU A 140 -0.80 -19.93 -5.63
N LEU A 141 -0.66 -19.20 -6.75
CA LEU A 141 -1.62 -19.27 -7.85
C LEU A 141 -1.20 -20.45 -8.75
N VAL A 142 -2.14 -21.31 -9.08
CA VAL A 142 -1.86 -22.56 -9.80
C VAL A 142 -2.72 -22.64 -11.06
N ASN A 143 -2.11 -22.90 -12.21
CA ASN A 143 -2.83 -23.16 -13.46
C ASN A 143 -3.43 -24.55 -13.46
N THR A 144 -4.76 -24.65 -13.50
CA THR A 144 -5.50 -25.92 -13.37
C THR A 144 -5.46 -26.79 -14.61
N HIS A 145 -5.18 -26.22 -15.78
CA HIS A 145 -4.97 -27.00 -17.02
C HIS A 145 -3.61 -27.71 -17.04
N GLN A 146 -2.59 -27.12 -16.41
CA GLN A 146 -1.25 -27.72 -16.34
C GLN A 146 -1.08 -28.65 -15.13
N LEU A 147 -1.73 -28.34 -14.01
CA LEU A 147 -1.55 -29.03 -12.75
C LEU A 147 -2.89 -29.50 -12.19
N PRO A 148 -3.23 -30.79 -12.38
CA PRO A 148 -4.37 -31.41 -11.73
C PRO A 148 -4.19 -31.40 -10.20
N GLU A 149 -5.25 -31.59 -9.46
CA GLU A 149 -5.31 -31.35 -8.01
C GLU A 149 -4.22 -32.08 -7.22
N GLU A 150 -3.96 -33.33 -7.59
CA GLU A 150 -3.01 -34.20 -6.92
C GLU A 150 -1.55 -33.73 -7.08
N ARG A 151 -1.28 -32.93 -8.10
CA ARG A 151 0.07 -32.44 -8.43
C ARG A 151 0.28 -30.97 -8.04
N ARG A 152 -0.73 -30.32 -7.46
CA ARG A 152 -0.61 -28.91 -7.06
C ARG A 152 0.39 -28.74 -5.91
N PRO A 153 1.26 -27.74 -5.99
CA PRO A 153 2.13 -27.38 -4.87
C PRO A 153 1.29 -26.99 -3.65
N LYS A 154 1.76 -27.34 -2.44
CA LYS A 154 1.07 -27.08 -1.17
C LYS A 154 1.91 -26.28 -0.18
N SER A 155 3.20 -26.11 -0.46
CA SER A 155 4.15 -25.37 0.36
C SER A 155 4.94 -24.40 -0.50
N ILE A 156 5.39 -23.28 0.07
CA ILE A 156 6.37 -22.41 -0.63
C ILE A 156 7.68 -23.15 -0.90
N ARG A 157 8.02 -24.17 -0.11
CA ARG A 157 9.20 -25.01 -0.32
C ARG A 157 9.11 -25.83 -1.60
N ASP A 158 7.91 -26.13 -2.09
CA ASP A 158 7.74 -26.83 -3.38
C ASP A 158 8.37 -26.06 -4.54
N MET A 159 8.50 -24.72 -4.43
CA MET A 159 9.17 -23.89 -5.43
C MET A 159 10.65 -24.26 -5.63
N THR A 160 11.27 -24.90 -4.65
CA THR A 160 12.69 -25.28 -4.71
C THR A 160 12.90 -26.73 -5.20
N ASP A 161 11.82 -27.51 -5.38
CA ASP A 161 11.89 -28.86 -5.92
C ASP A 161 12.33 -28.82 -7.40
N PRO A 162 13.39 -29.57 -7.80
CA PRO A 162 13.90 -29.61 -9.17
C PRO A 162 12.87 -29.99 -10.25
N GLN A 163 11.79 -30.70 -9.90
CA GLN A 163 10.71 -30.98 -10.84
C GLN A 163 10.04 -29.73 -11.40
N TRP A 164 10.13 -28.59 -10.68
CA TRP A 164 9.54 -27.30 -11.04
C TRP A 164 10.55 -26.32 -11.64
N TYR A 165 11.76 -26.76 -11.94
CA TYR A 165 12.79 -25.94 -12.56
C TYR A 165 12.23 -25.19 -13.79
N ASP A 166 12.33 -23.85 -13.78
CA ASP A 166 11.79 -22.95 -14.83
C ASP A 166 10.28 -23.06 -15.10
N ARG A 167 9.51 -23.72 -14.21
CA ARG A 167 8.07 -23.94 -14.36
C ARG A 167 7.23 -23.20 -13.32
N CYS A 168 7.86 -22.44 -12.43
CA CYS A 168 7.20 -21.60 -11.44
C CYS A 168 7.82 -20.21 -11.38
N GLY A 169 7.05 -19.23 -10.90
CA GLY A 169 7.43 -17.83 -10.85
C GLY A 169 7.27 -17.19 -9.48
N MET A 170 8.09 -16.15 -9.23
CA MET A 170 7.99 -15.26 -8.07
C MET A 170 8.40 -13.86 -8.47
N SER A 171 7.84 -12.84 -7.84
CA SER A 171 8.32 -11.47 -8.04
C SER A 171 9.66 -11.23 -7.37
N LYS A 172 10.45 -10.29 -7.93
CA LYS A 172 11.77 -9.91 -7.40
C LYS A 172 11.66 -9.55 -5.91
N PRO A 173 12.45 -10.19 -5.02
CA PRO A 173 12.25 -10.06 -3.57
C PRO A 173 12.91 -8.82 -2.95
N LEU A 174 12.97 -7.71 -3.70
CA LEU A 174 13.61 -6.47 -3.27
C LEU A 174 12.63 -5.44 -2.69
N PHE A 175 11.32 -5.58 -2.97
CA PHE A 175 10.32 -4.56 -2.65
C PHE A 175 8.99 -5.18 -2.21
N GLY A 176 8.17 -4.36 -1.53
CA GLY A 176 6.77 -4.65 -1.20
C GLY A 176 6.59 -5.96 -0.41
N THR A 177 5.47 -6.62 -0.64
CA THR A 177 5.07 -7.85 0.07
C THR A 177 6.05 -9.01 -0.12
N THR A 178 6.79 -9.07 -1.24
CA THR A 178 7.79 -10.12 -1.45
C THR A 178 9.03 -9.89 -0.58
N ALA A 179 9.50 -8.65 -0.43
CA ALA A 179 10.56 -8.31 0.53
C ALA A 179 10.11 -8.54 1.98
N ALA A 180 8.85 -8.19 2.30
CA ALA A 180 8.27 -8.48 3.61
C ALA A 180 8.27 -9.98 3.93
N GLN A 181 7.98 -10.83 2.94
CA GLN A 181 8.07 -12.29 3.11
C GLN A 181 9.51 -12.77 3.35
N VAL A 182 10.52 -12.19 2.67
CA VAL A 182 11.93 -12.52 2.94
C VAL A 182 12.22 -12.30 4.43
N VAL A 183 11.93 -11.11 4.92
CA VAL A 183 12.24 -10.73 6.29
C VAL A 183 11.46 -11.58 7.30
N ALA A 184 10.18 -11.89 7.02
CA ALA A 184 9.39 -12.80 7.84
C ALA A 184 10.04 -14.20 7.93
N LEU A 185 10.53 -14.74 6.80
CA LEU A 185 11.21 -16.04 6.79
C LEU A 185 12.56 -16.03 7.53
N PHE A 186 13.31 -14.93 7.45
CA PHE A 186 14.53 -14.74 8.27
C PHE A 186 14.21 -14.73 9.78
N ALA A 187 13.07 -14.16 10.16
CA ALA A 187 12.64 -14.15 11.55
C ALA A 187 12.14 -15.52 12.03
N VAL A 188 11.34 -16.22 11.21
CA VAL A 188 10.66 -17.46 11.59
C VAL A 188 11.57 -18.69 11.43
N TRP A 189 12.37 -18.78 10.36
CA TRP A 189 13.25 -19.91 10.10
C TRP A 189 14.67 -19.72 10.62
N GLY A 190 15.07 -18.46 10.88
CA GLY A 190 16.46 -18.06 11.10
C GLY A 190 17.21 -17.84 9.79
N ASP A 191 18.34 -17.13 9.90
CA ASP A 191 19.10 -16.61 8.76
C ASP A 191 19.57 -17.71 7.80
N ASP A 192 20.13 -18.80 8.34
CA ASP A 192 20.74 -19.86 7.51
C ASP A 192 19.70 -20.59 6.64
N LYS A 193 18.58 -21.00 7.24
CA LYS A 193 17.51 -21.71 6.51
C LYS A 193 16.82 -20.80 5.49
N ALA A 194 16.65 -19.51 5.83
CA ALA A 194 16.08 -18.55 4.91
C ALA A 194 17.00 -18.29 3.71
N LYS A 195 18.30 -18.15 3.95
CA LYS A 195 19.32 -18.00 2.88
C LYS A 195 19.36 -19.23 1.98
N GLU A 196 19.39 -20.44 2.55
CA GLU A 196 19.34 -21.69 1.78
C GLU A 196 18.12 -21.74 0.86
N PHE A 197 16.92 -21.44 1.41
CA PHE A 197 15.69 -21.40 0.63
C PHE A 197 15.80 -20.41 -0.55
N TYR A 198 16.28 -19.19 -0.33
CA TYR A 198 16.38 -18.19 -1.41
C TYR A 198 17.50 -18.48 -2.41
N HIS A 199 18.57 -19.16 -2.02
CA HIS A 199 19.55 -19.72 -2.97
C HIS A 199 18.89 -20.75 -3.91
N ASP A 200 18.06 -21.63 -3.35
CA ASP A 200 17.35 -22.63 -4.14
C ASP A 200 16.28 -22.01 -5.01
N VAL A 201 15.54 -21.02 -4.50
CA VAL A 201 14.60 -20.20 -5.29
C VAL A 201 15.30 -19.56 -6.48
N LYS A 202 16.45 -18.92 -6.29
CA LYS A 202 17.22 -18.31 -7.39
C LYS A 202 17.59 -19.31 -8.47
N ARG A 203 17.92 -20.54 -8.09
CA ARG A 203 18.28 -21.58 -9.05
C ARG A 203 17.08 -22.10 -9.83
N ASN A 204 15.94 -22.26 -9.16
CA ASN A 204 14.79 -23.05 -9.65
C ASN A 204 13.65 -22.20 -10.23
N VAL A 205 13.46 -20.98 -9.72
CA VAL A 205 12.28 -20.13 -9.94
C VAL A 205 12.58 -19.01 -10.95
N ARG A 206 11.62 -18.69 -11.79
CA ARG A 206 11.67 -17.48 -12.65
C ARG A 206 11.32 -16.24 -11.84
N ILE A 207 12.22 -15.28 -11.85
CA ILE A 207 12.03 -14.00 -11.17
C ILE A 207 11.41 -13.01 -12.14
N LEU A 208 10.26 -12.45 -11.74
CA LEU A 208 9.47 -11.50 -12.50
C LEU A 208 9.48 -10.13 -11.81
N SER A 209 9.07 -9.07 -12.50
CA SER A 209 9.17 -7.72 -11.94
C SER A 209 8.12 -7.42 -10.86
N SER A 210 6.95 -8.10 -10.88
CA SER A 210 5.86 -7.83 -9.93
C SER A 210 5.00 -9.06 -9.67
N ASN A 211 4.26 -9.04 -8.54
CA ASN A 211 3.28 -10.08 -8.21
C ASN A 211 2.17 -10.17 -9.26
N LYS A 212 1.75 -9.05 -9.81
CA LYS A 212 0.78 -8.99 -10.92
C LYS A 212 1.29 -9.73 -12.16
N GLN A 213 2.56 -9.56 -12.54
CA GLN A 213 3.14 -10.31 -13.66
C GLN A 213 3.22 -11.81 -13.36
N VAL A 214 3.51 -12.21 -12.12
CA VAL A 214 3.46 -13.62 -11.73
C VAL A 214 2.07 -14.20 -11.95
N ALA A 215 1.02 -13.51 -11.46
CA ALA A 215 -0.35 -13.95 -11.63
C ALA A 215 -0.76 -14.06 -13.11
N GLN A 216 -0.40 -13.08 -13.93
CA GLN A 216 -0.67 -13.08 -15.37
C GLN A 216 0.05 -14.21 -16.11
N ALA A 217 1.31 -14.47 -15.77
CA ALA A 217 2.10 -15.53 -16.37
C ALA A 217 1.54 -16.94 -16.03
N VAL A 218 1.03 -17.12 -14.81
CA VAL A 218 0.33 -18.36 -14.43
C VAL A 218 -1.02 -18.43 -15.13
N GLY A 219 -1.80 -17.36 -15.16
CA GLY A 219 -3.09 -17.30 -15.87
C GLY A 219 -2.98 -17.66 -17.34
N SER A 220 -1.96 -17.15 -18.03
CA SER A 220 -1.67 -17.44 -19.43
C SER A 220 -0.96 -18.78 -19.69
N ALA A 221 -0.80 -19.63 -18.66
CA ALA A 221 -0.11 -20.92 -18.73
C ALA A 221 1.40 -20.85 -19.12
N GLN A 222 2.04 -19.69 -18.95
CA GLN A 222 3.49 -19.58 -19.09
C GLN A 222 4.20 -20.36 -18.00
N TYR A 223 3.66 -20.36 -16.77
CA TYR A 223 4.12 -21.16 -15.63
C TYR A 223 2.98 -21.99 -15.05
N GLY A 224 3.32 -23.15 -14.51
CA GLY A 224 2.36 -24.02 -13.85
C GLY A 224 1.81 -23.43 -12.55
N PHE A 225 2.64 -22.69 -11.82
CA PHE A 225 2.24 -21.96 -10.62
C PHE A 225 3.20 -20.81 -10.30
N GLY A 226 2.82 -19.97 -9.36
CA GLY A 226 3.68 -18.87 -8.89
C GLY A 226 3.24 -18.32 -7.54
N LEU A 227 4.20 -17.76 -6.80
CA LEU A 227 3.98 -17.12 -5.52
C LEU A 227 3.60 -15.64 -5.74
N THR A 228 2.39 -15.28 -5.35
CA THR A 228 1.82 -13.94 -5.52
C THR A 228 0.97 -13.54 -4.31
N ASN A 229 0.23 -12.43 -4.41
CA ASN A 229 -0.73 -12.02 -3.39
C ASN A 229 -2.17 -12.41 -3.77
N THR A 230 -3.05 -12.48 -2.78
CA THR A 230 -4.48 -12.78 -3.00
C THR A 230 -5.16 -11.82 -3.97
N ASP A 231 -4.88 -10.51 -3.90
CA ASP A 231 -5.45 -9.49 -4.79
C ASP A 231 -5.05 -9.72 -6.26
N ASP A 232 -3.79 -9.99 -6.54
CA ASP A 232 -3.30 -10.31 -7.89
C ASP A 232 -3.89 -11.64 -8.40
N ALA A 233 -3.97 -12.64 -7.52
CA ALA A 233 -4.52 -13.96 -7.85
C ALA A 233 -6.02 -13.88 -8.19
N ILE A 234 -6.81 -13.14 -7.40
CA ILE A 234 -8.24 -12.91 -7.63
C ILE A 234 -8.49 -12.23 -8.97
N ALA A 235 -7.65 -11.27 -9.35
CA ALA A 235 -7.77 -10.59 -10.63
C ALA A 235 -7.73 -11.57 -11.82
N GLU A 236 -6.94 -12.65 -11.73
CA GLU A 236 -6.89 -13.67 -12.79
C GLU A 236 -8.08 -14.65 -12.69
N VAL A 237 -8.54 -14.98 -11.47
CA VAL A 237 -9.77 -15.78 -11.29
C VAL A 237 -11.00 -15.06 -11.88
N GLU A 238 -11.14 -13.75 -11.62
CA GLU A 238 -12.26 -12.94 -12.12
C GLU A 238 -12.24 -12.73 -13.65
N LYS A 239 -11.07 -12.81 -14.26
CA LYS A 239 -10.94 -12.86 -15.74
C LYS A 239 -11.36 -14.20 -16.34
N GLY A 240 -11.70 -15.20 -15.52
CA GLY A 240 -12.05 -16.54 -15.97
C GLY A 240 -10.84 -17.35 -16.42
N MET A 241 -9.62 -16.99 -16.01
CA MET A 241 -8.44 -17.79 -16.31
C MET A 241 -8.50 -19.15 -15.59
N PRO A 242 -7.92 -20.21 -16.16
CA PRO A 242 -7.95 -21.56 -15.56
C PRO A 242 -6.97 -21.66 -14.39
N VAL A 243 -7.27 -20.95 -13.30
CA VAL A 243 -6.40 -20.88 -12.13
C VAL A 243 -7.16 -21.16 -10.83
N THR A 244 -6.40 -21.57 -9.82
CA THR A 244 -6.90 -21.75 -8.45
C THR A 244 -5.90 -21.21 -7.44
N ILE A 245 -6.41 -20.73 -6.29
CA ILE A 245 -5.61 -20.17 -5.21
C ILE A 245 -5.33 -21.26 -4.18
N VAL A 246 -4.06 -21.49 -3.88
CA VAL A 246 -3.60 -22.40 -2.82
C VAL A 246 -2.97 -21.56 -1.70
N TYR A 247 -3.49 -21.69 -0.49
CA TYR A 247 -2.91 -21.13 0.72
C TYR A 247 -1.82 -22.12 1.18
N PRO A 248 -0.52 -21.74 1.13
CA PRO A 248 0.56 -22.71 1.35
C PRO A 248 0.79 -23.04 2.83
N ASP A 249 1.55 -24.09 3.06
CA ASP A 249 2.13 -24.45 4.36
C ASP A 249 1.08 -24.76 5.44
N GLN A 250 0.05 -25.55 5.09
CA GLN A 250 -1.08 -25.85 5.97
C GLN A 250 -0.91 -27.13 6.81
N ARG A 251 0.15 -27.93 6.58
CA ARG A 251 0.37 -29.18 7.31
C ARG A 251 0.94 -28.91 8.72
N GLU A 252 0.83 -29.91 9.57
CA GLU A 252 1.47 -29.86 10.88
C GLU A 252 2.99 -29.68 10.75
N GLY A 253 3.57 -28.78 11.53
CA GLY A 253 5.00 -28.43 11.47
C GLY A 253 5.40 -27.45 10.37
N GLU A 254 4.50 -27.11 9.44
CA GLU A 254 4.72 -26.04 8.45
C GLU A 254 4.42 -24.66 9.05
N VAL A 255 4.97 -23.61 8.44
CA VAL A 255 4.92 -22.24 9.00
C VAL A 255 3.56 -21.55 8.86
N GLY A 256 2.70 -22.05 7.96
CA GLY A 256 1.44 -21.41 7.64
C GLY A 256 1.56 -20.33 6.55
N THR A 257 0.40 -19.87 6.08
CA THR A 257 0.30 -18.82 5.08
C THR A 257 0.61 -17.47 5.70
N LEU A 258 1.48 -16.68 5.05
CA LEU A 258 1.81 -15.32 5.50
C LEU A 258 0.70 -14.35 5.12
N PHE A 259 0.15 -13.65 6.13
CA PHE A 259 -0.75 -12.52 5.96
C PHE A 259 0.01 -11.22 6.23
N ILE A 260 -0.10 -10.27 5.30
CA ILE A 260 0.60 -8.99 5.37
C ILE A 260 -0.44 -7.87 5.42
N PRO A 261 -0.52 -7.12 6.54
CA PRO A 261 -1.42 -5.98 6.63
C PRO A 261 -0.91 -4.80 5.78
N ASN A 262 -1.84 -4.00 5.25
CA ASN A 262 -1.53 -2.62 4.97
C ASN A 262 -1.32 -1.88 6.29
N THR A 263 -0.62 -0.76 6.26
CA THR A 263 -0.40 0.04 7.46
C THR A 263 -0.72 1.51 7.24
N LEU A 264 -1.20 2.15 8.31
CA LEU A 264 -1.42 3.60 8.40
C LEU A 264 -0.51 4.16 9.48
N ALA A 265 0.15 5.26 9.17
CA ALA A 265 1.02 5.96 10.11
C ALA A 265 0.93 7.47 9.91
N LEU A 266 0.86 8.22 11.01
CA LEU A 266 0.94 9.68 10.98
C LEU A 266 2.40 10.10 10.99
N ILE A 267 2.75 11.05 10.13
CA ILE A 267 4.13 11.57 10.06
C ILE A 267 4.31 12.66 11.11
N LYS A 268 5.43 12.56 11.85
CA LYS A 268 5.81 13.54 12.87
C LYS A 268 6.11 14.90 12.22
N ASP A 269 5.72 15.97 12.91
CA ASP A 269 5.96 17.37 12.50
C ASP A 269 5.37 17.73 11.12
N SER A 270 4.33 17.01 10.69
CA SER A 270 3.59 17.26 9.45
C SER A 270 2.72 18.52 9.52
N ALA A 271 2.32 19.05 8.35
CA ALA A 271 1.64 20.34 8.25
C ALA A 271 0.15 20.29 8.68
N HIS A 272 -0.54 19.15 8.48
CA HIS A 272 -1.99 19.02 8.67
C HIS A 272 -2.34 17.91 9.68
N PRO A 273 -1.84 17.98 10.95
CA PRO A 273 -1.94 16.85 11.88
C PRO A 273 -3.38 16.50 12.28
N LYS A 274 -4.30 17.47 12.34
CA LYS A 274 -5.70 17.24 12.70
C LYS A 274 -6.51 16.59 11.58
N GLU A 275 -6.25 16.99 10.35
CA GLU A 275 -6.84 16.43 9.15
C GLU A 275 -6.36 14.99 8.94
N ALA A 276 -5.08 14.74 9.21
CA ALA A 276 -4.48 13.40 9.15
C ALA A 276 -5.06 12.45 10.21
N GLU A 277 -5.29 12.91 11.46
CA GLU A 277 -5.99 12.10 12.48
C GLU A 277 -7.40 11.70 12.04
N LYS A 278 -8.17 12.65 11.50
CA LYS A 278 -9.53 12.37 10.98
C LYS A 278 -9.51 11.37 9.82
N LEU A 279 -8.52 11.48 8.93
CA LEU A 279 -8.38 10.54 7.83
C LEU A 279 -7.96 9.16 8.34
N LEU A 280 -7.04 9.07 9.31
CA LEU A 280 -6.62 7.81 9.92
C LEU A 280 -7.82 7.10 10.58
N ASP A 281 -8.60 7.81 11.39
CA ASP A 281 -9.81 7.27 12.03
C ASP A 281 -10.82 6.79 11.00
N TYR A 282 -11.00 7.53 9.90
CA TYR A 282 -11.89 7.13 8.82
C TYR A 282 -11.39 5.85 8.13
N LEU A 283 -10.09 5.78 7.80
CA LEU A 283 -9.49 4.62 7.13
C LEU A 283 -9.55 3.36 8.00
N LEU A 284 -9.46 3.48 9.33
CA LEU A 284 -9.60 2.38 10.27
C LEU A 284 -11.07 2.01 10.57
N SER A 285 -12.04 2.68 9.97
CA SER A 285 -13.44 2.35 10.22
C SER A 285 -13.85 1.01 9.60
N ALA A 286 -14.80 0.33 10.22
CA ALA A 286 -15.38 -0.91 9.70
C ALA A 286 -15.98 -0.74 8.29
N ASP A 287 -16.44 0.45 7.95
CA ASP A 287 -17.00 0.75 6.63
C ASP A 287 -15.92 0.70 5.55
N VAL A 288 -14.73 1.25 5.82
CA VAL A 288 -13.60 1.22 4.87
C VAL A 288 -13.07 -0.21 4.74
N GLU A 289 -12.86 -0.96 5.83
CA GLU A 289 -12.47 -2.37 5.72
C GLU A 289 -13.49 -3.20 4.92
N ARG A 290 -14.79 -2.97 5.15
CA ARG A 290 -15.86 -3.63 4.40
C ARG A 290 -15.85 -3.23 2.91
N GLN A 291 -15.58 -1.96 2.62
CA GLN A 291 -15.43 -1.46 1.25
C GLN A 291 -14.25 -2.13 0.54
N LEU A 292 -13.09 -2.22 1.20
CA LEU A 292 -11.87 -2.85 0.65
C LEU A 292 -12.06 -4.37 0.50
N ALA A 293 -12.75 -5.04 1.43
CA ALA A 293 -13.05 -6.47 1.35
C ALA A 293 -14.00 -6.82 0.19
N LYS A 294 -14.99 -5.96 -0.07
CA LYS A 294 -15.94 -6.12 -1.20
C LYS A 294 -15.36 -5.65 -2.54
N GLY A 295 -14.33 -4.83 -2.50
CA GLY A 295 -13.68 -4.27 -3.66
C GLY A 295 -12.99 -5.32 -4.55
N PRO A 296 -12.45 -4.91 -5.70
CA PRO A 296 -11.84 -5.85 -6.66
C PRO A 296 -10.63 -6.59 -6.10
N SER A 297 -9.90 -6.01 -5.14
CA SER A 297 -8.74 -6.63 -4.51
C SER A 297 -9.09 -7.62 -3.38
N ALA A 298 -10.36 -7.66 -2.93
CA ALA A 298 -10.84 -8.50 -1.84
C ALA A 298 -9.89 -8.51 -0.64
N GLN A 299 -9.52 -7.31 -0.15
CA GLN A 299 -8.65 -7.19 1.02
C GLN A 299 -9.24 -7.95 2.21
N ILE A 300 -8.38 -8.56 3.00
CA ILE A 300 -8.80 -9.39 4.15
C ILE A 300 -8.94 -8.48 5.38
N PRO A 301 -10.15 -8.29 5.92
CA PRO A 301 -10.35 -7.42 7.06
C PRO A 301 -9.67 -7.98 8.31
N LEU A 302 -9.10 -7.08 9.12
CA LEU A 302 -8.50 -7.39 10.41
C LEU A 302 -9.39 -6.96 11.59
N GLN A 303 -10.33 -6.04 11.35
CA GLN A 303 -11.25 -5.57 12.38
C GLN A 303 -12.29 -6.64 12.73
N ALA A 304 -12.49 -6.87 14.02
CA ALA A 304 -13.50 -7.81 14.51
C ALA A 304 -14.89 -7.45 14.01
N GLY A 305 -15.66 -8.44 13.56
CA GLY A 305 -17.03 -8.26 13.08
C GLY A 305 -17.17 -7.73 11.66
N VAL A 306 -16.06 -7.50 10.94
CA VAL A 306 -16.09 -7.23 9.50
C VAL A 306 -15.92 -8.54 8.73
N GLU A 307 -16.90 -8.87 7.90
CA GLU A 307 -16.87 -10.09 7.09
C GLU A 307 -15.91 -9.95 5.91
N ALA A 308 -15.08 -10.97 5.73
CA ALA A 308 -14.24 -11.10 4.55
C ALA A 308 -15.05 -11.44 3.31
N SER A 309 -14.50 -11.18 2.13
CA SER A 309 -15.06 -11.68 0.87
C SER A 309 -14.92 -13.20 0.79
N SER A 310 -15.95 -13.88 0.28
CA SER A 310 -15.89 -15.33 -0.01
C SER A 310 -14.81 -15.74 -1.03
N ARG A 311 -14.18 -14.74 -1.68
CA ARG A 311 -13.07 -14.94 -2.62
C ARG A 311 -11.73 -15.22 -1.95
N VAL A 312 -11.61 -14.94 -0.64
CA VAL A 312 -10.39 -15.11 0.15
C VAL A 312 -10.65 -15.92 1.40
N LYS A 313 -9.60 -16.48 1.99
CA LYS A 313 -9.62 -17.07 3.33
C LYS A 313 -8.92 -16.16 4.32
N THR A 314 -9.44 -16.15 5.53
CA THR A 314 -8.93 -15.36 6.65
C THR A 314 -7.93 -16.17 7.49
N PRO A 315 -7.15 -15.51 8.39
CA PRO A 315 -6.29 -16.20 9.35
C PRO A 315 -6.99 -17.19 10.28
N SER A 316 -8.34 -17.10 10.41
CA SER A 316 -9.12 -18.05 11.20
C SER A 316 -9.56 -19.30 10.41
N GLU A 317 -9.51 -19.25 9.09
CA GLU A 317 -9.93 -20.36 8.20
C GLU A 317 -8.75 -21.21 7.70
N VAL A 318 -7.54 -20.68 7.79
CA VAL A 318 -6.30 -21.36 7.41
C VAL A 318 -5.23 -21.12 8.47
N ARG A 319 -4.24 -22.03 8.54
CA ARG A 319 -3.08 -21.81 9.40
C ARG A 319 -2.33 -20.55 8.93
N ALA A 320 -2.31 -19.52 9.76
CA ALA A 320 -1.54 -18.31 9.50
C ALA A 320 -0.10 -18.48 10.00
N MET A 321 0.86 -17.88 9.29
CA MET A 321 2.23 -17.75 9.77
C MET A 321 2.25 -16.75 10.94
N GLU A 322 2.77 -17.17 12.09
CA GLU A 322 2.96 -16.29 13.23
C GLU A 322 4.24 -15.47 13.03
N VAL A 323 4.10 -14.17 12.90
CA VAL A 323 5.21 -13.23 12.71
C VAL A 323 5.12 -12.12 13.75
N ASP A 324 6.16 -12.02 14.57
CA ASP A 324 6.42 -10.79 15.32
C ASP A 324 7.10 -9.79 14.38
N TRP A 325 6.31 -8.84 13.86
CA TRP A 325 6.79 -7.86 12.90
C TRP A 325 7.87 -6.93 13.46
N SER A 326 7.83 -6.64 14.77
CA SER A 326 8.87 -5.86 15.42
C SER A 326 10.20 -6.61 15.48
N ALA A 327 10.17 -7.90 15.84
CA ALA A 327 11.36 -8.75 15.79
C ALA A 327 11.83 -8.97 14.33
N ALA A 328 10.89 -9.19 13.39
CA ALA A 328 11.20 -9.34 11.98
C ALA A 328 11.91 -8.10 11.40
N ALA A 329 11.45 -6.89 11.74
CA ALA A 329 12.08 -5.66 11.29
C ALA A 329 13.55 -5.52 11.78
N ALA A 330 13.97 -6.21 12.84
CA ALA A 330 15.38 -6.26 13.25
C ALA A 330 16.25 -7.07 12.26
N LYS A 331 15.64 -7.92 11.45
CA LYS A 331 16.33 -8.72 10.43
C LYS A 331 16.43 -8.00 9.08
N TRP A 332 15.83 -6.79 8.95
CA TRP A 332 15.73 -6.08 7.68
C TRP A 332 17.08 -5.91 6.97
N ASP A 333 18.07 -5.34 7.67
CA ASP A 333 19.35 -5.00 7.04
C ASP A 333 20.08 -6.25 6.53
N ALA A 334 20.13 -7.32 7.35
CA ALA A 334 20.76 -8.57 6.98
C ALA A 334 20.04 -9.27 5.82
N ALA A 335 18.71 -9.27 5.83
CA ALA A 335 17.89 -9.84 4.77
C ALA A 335 18.00 -9.03 3.47
N ALA A 336 17.93 -7.69 3.55
CA ALA A 336 18.02 -6.80 2.39
C ALA A 336 19.40 -6.87 1.73
N GLU A 337 20.50 -6.90 2.51
CA GLU A 337 21.86 -7.06 1.98
C GLU A 337 22.04 -8.40 1.26
N PHE A 338 21.57 -9.49 1.89
CA PHE A 338 21.61 -10.82 1.28
C PHE A 338 20.83 -10.85 -0.04
N ILE A 339 19.58 -10.39 -0.05
CA ILE A 339 18.73 -10.40 -1.24
C ILE A 339 19.29 -9.48 -2.33
N LYS A 340 19.78 -8.31 -1.97
CA LYS A 340 20.43 -7.39 -2.92
C LYS A 340 21.62 -8.05 -3.59
N THR A 341 22.46 -8.74 -2.83
CA THR A 341 23.62 -9.46 -3.37
C THR A 341 23.19 -10.63 -4.25
N GLU A 342 22.22 -11.41 -3.79
CA GLU A 342 21.79 -12.63 -4.46
C GLU A 342 20.98 -12.36 -5.73
N PHE A 343 20.09 -11.34 -5.74
CA PHE A 343 19.16 -11.04 -6.83
C PHE A 343 19.48 -9.73 -7.58
N ALA A 344 20.68 -9.15 -7.41
CA ALA A 344 21.09 -7.93 -8.09
C ALA A 344 21.25 -8.12 -9.60
N VAL A 345 21.67 -9.31 -10.03
CA VAL A 345 21.86 -9.66 -11.44
C VAL A 345 20.71 -10.53 -11.88
N ASP A 346 19.94 -10.07 -12.85
CA ASP A 346 18.92 -10.89 -13.50
C ASP A 346 19.60 -12.03 -14.28
N LYS A 347 19.03 -13.23 -14.19
CA LYS A 347 19.46 -14.39 -15.01
C LYS A 347 19.05 -14.20 -16.46
#